data_41eefee9f16bb453eea813c7b1cbaeaf
#
_entry.id   41eefee9f16bb453eea813c7b1cbaeaf
#
_cell.length_a   1.000
_cell.length_b   1.000
_cell.length_c   1.000
_cell.angle_alpha   90.00
_cell.angle_beta   90.00
_cell.angle_gamma   90.00
#
_symmetry.space_group_name_H-M   'P 1'
#
loop_
_entity.id
_entity.type
_entity.pdbx_description
1 polymer ?
#
loop_
_entity_poly.entity_id
_entity_poly.type
_entity_poly.pdbx_seq_one_letter_code
_entity_poly.pdbx_strand_id
1 'polypeptide(L)'
;MRSFLKLLVLAAIVGAGIGLWVTAPSRVDAARFDGLTGDAARGETVFTAAGCASCHHAKGAEDKLLLTGGMEFVSDFGTFYAPNISPHPEAGIGGWSFEDFANAVTRGVSPEGQHYYPAFPYTAYTKMQDQDLSDLWAYMQTLEPSDVASKPHDVGFPFNIRRSVGGWKFLFMSDDYVMEAADNERGRYLVETLAHCAECHTPRNPLGALDTARWMGGAPNPSGSGTIPALTPDKLDWSAADVAYYLESGFTPTFDAVGGHMAEVVENFAALPAEDREAVAAYIKALPPLGE
;
A
#
# COMPACT_ATOMS: atom_id res chain seq x y z
N MET A 1 -21.09 9.26 47.49
CA MET A 1 -19.80 9.74 47.03
C MET A 1 -18.79 8.59 46.80
N ARG A 2 -18.46 7.76 47.79
CA ARG A 2 -17.48 6.66 47.65
C ARG A 2 -17.87 5.60 46.60
N SER A 3 -19.16 5.21 46.49
CA SER A 3 -19.62 4.24 45.50
C SER A 3 -19.58 4.80 44.08
N PHE A 4 -19.87 6.07 43.87
CA PHE A 4 -19.79 6.73 42.58
C PHE A 4 -18.33 6.83 42.08
N LEU A 5 -17.39 7.14 43.00
CA LEU A 5 -15.96 7.16 42.67
C LEU A 5 -15.44 5.78 42.26
N LYS A 6 -15.89 4.70 42.94
CA LYS A 6 -15.55 3.31 42.58
C LYS A 6 -16.06 2.95 41.19
N LEU A 7 -17.28 3.36 40.82
CA LEU A 7 -17.85 3.15 39.49
C LEU A 7 -17.03 3.89 38.40
N LEU A 8 -16.62 5.14 38.64
CA LEU A 8 -15.80 5.87 37.72
C LEU A 8 -14.42 5.23 37.52
N VAL A 9 -13.77 4.78 38.59
CA VAL A 9 -12.49 4.06 38.51
C VAL A 9 -12.65 2.76 37.74
N LEU A 10 -13.71 1.99 38.01
CA LEU A 10 -13.98 0.75 37.27
C LEU A 10 -14.21 1.03 35.78
N ALA A 11 -15.02 2.03 35.45
CA ALA A 11 -15.28 2.44 34.07
C ALA A 11 -13.98 2.88 33.36
N ALA A 12 -13.11 3.63 34.04
CA ALA A 12 -11.81 4.02 33.53
C ALA A 12 -10.89 2.82 33.25
N ILE A 13 -10.85 1.83 34.16
CA ILE A 13 -10.05 0.61 33.99
C ILE A 13 -10.60 -0.21 32.81
N VAL A 14 -11.91 -0.40 32.73
CA VAL A 14 -12.56 -1.12 31.63
C VAL A 14 -12.30 -0.40 30.29
N GLY A 15 -12.47 0.94 30.27
CA GLY A 15 -12.20 1.76 29.07
C GLY A 15 -10.73 1.68 28.62
N ALA A 16 -9.79 1.73 29.57
CA ALA A 16 -8.37 1.55 29.29
C ALA A 16 -8.06 0.16 28.73
N GLY A 17 -8.68 -0.89 29.34
CA GLY A 17 -8.55 -2.27 28.86
C GLY A 17 -9.05 -2.45 27.42
N ILE A 18 -10.25 -1.92 27.12
CA ILE A 18 -10.80 -1.92 25.75
C ILE A 18 -9.87 -1.15 24.79
N GLY A 19 -9.42 0.04 25.19
CA GLY A 19 -8.48 0.84 24.38
C GLY A 19 -7.19 0.09 24.07
N LEU A 20 -6.61 -0.59 25.05
CA LEU A 20 -5.42 -1.42 24.86
C LEU A 20 -5.67 -2.61 23.95
N TRP A 21 -6.84 -3.22 24.04
CA TRP A 21 -7.23 -4.35 23.19
C TRP A 21 -7.46 -3.91 21.74
N VAL A 22 -8.26 -2.86 21.51
CA VAL A 22 -8.57 -2.33 20.18
C VAL A 22 -7.31 -1.83 19.46
N THR A 23 -6.36 -1.26 20.21
CA THR A 23 -5.12 -0.74 19.63
C THR A 23 -3.97 -1.76 19.61
N ALA A 24 -4.22 -3.02 19.98
CA ALA A 24 -3.20 -4.05 19.93
C ALA A 24 -2.81 -4.42 18.48
N PRO A 25 -1.53 -4.65 18.18
CA PRO A 25 -1.13 -5.19 16.88
C PRO A 25 -1.78 -6.55 16.63
N SER A 26 -2.40 -6.70 15.47
CA SER A 26 -2.91 -7.99 15.00
C SER A 26 -1.88 -8.60 14.06
N ARG A 27 -1.58 -9.89 14.24
CA ARG A 27 -0.65 -10.63 13.39
C ARG A 27 -1.40 -11.72 12.62
N VAL A 28 -0.85 -12.12 11.50
CA VAL A 28 -1.34 -13.29 10.74
C VAL A 28 -1.04 -14.57 11.51
N ASP A 29 -1.88 -15.59 11.31
CA ASP A 29 -1.60 -16.94 11.80
C ASP A 29 -0.52 -17.56 10.89
N ALA A 30 0.61 -17.94 11.46
CA ALA A 30 1.71 -18.56 10.73
C ALA A 30 1.30 -19.86 10.02
N ALA A 31 0.34 -20.61 10.58
CA ALA A 31 -0.20 -21.82 9.95
C ALA A 31 -0.83 -21.57 8.57
N ARG A 32 -1.22 -20.33 8.26
CA ARG A 32 -1.70 -19.91 6.95
C ARG A 32 -0.69 -20.16 5.83
N PHE A 33 0.59 -20.20 6.17
CA PHE A 33 1.69 -20.31 5.22
C PHE A 33 2.30 -21.72 5.16
N ASP A 34 1.73 -22.67 5.89
CA ASP A 34 2.24 -24.05 5.93
C ASP A 34 2.22 -24.68 4.52
N GLY A 35 3.37 -25.22 4.14
CA GLY A 35 3.54 -25.90 2.84
C GLY A 35 3.76 -24.95 1.64
N LEU A 36 3.75 -23.63 1.82
CA LEU A 36 4.10 -22.70 0.75
C LEU A 36 5.60 -22.75 0.46
N THR A 37 5.94 -22.66 -0.82
CA THR A 37 7.31 -22.49 -1.29
C THR A 37 7.34 -21.32 -2.24
N GLY A 38 8.18 -20.30 -1.93
CA GLY A 38 8.33 -19.12 -2.75
C GLY A 38 9.12 -19.41 -4.03
N ASP A 39 8.69 -18.80 -5.12
CA ASP A 39 9.35 -18.83 -6.43
C ASP A 39 9.78 -17.40 -6.79
N ALA A 40 11.10 -17.18 -6.85
CA ALA A 40 11.64 -15.85 -7.10
C ALA A 40 11.26 -15.28 -8.49
N ALA A 41 11.08 -16.13 -9.50
CA ALA A 41 10.70 -15.66 -10.84
C ALA A 41 9.24 -15.14 -10.86
N ARG A 42 8.31 -15.80 -10.16
CA ARG A 42 6.96 -15.27 -9.97
C ARG A 42 6.99 -14.05 -9.05
N GLY A 43 7.84 -14.07 -8.02
CA GLY A 43 8.03 -12.96 -7.09
C GLY A 43 8.48 -11.67 -7.76
N GLU A 44 9.30 -11.74 -8.82
CA GLU A 44 9.67 -10.59 -9.64
C GLU A 44 8.44 -9.91 -10.27
N THR A 45 7.50 -10.70 -10.78
CA THR A 45 6.25 -10.19 -11.34
C THR A 45 5.39 -9.51 -10.26
N VAL A 46 5.29 -10.12 -9.07
CA VAL A 46 4.58 -9.52 -7.93
C VAL A 46 5.24 -8.23 -7.46
N PHE A 47 6.57 -8.23 -7.34
CA PHE A 47 7.38 -7.06 -6.97
C PHE A 47 7.17 -5.89 -7.93
N THR A 48 7.18 -6.17 -9.23
CA THR A 48 6.95 -5.19 -10.30
C THR A 48 5.53 -4.65 -10.25
N ALA A 49 4.53 -5.53 -10.15
CA ALA A 49 3.13 -5.12 -10.06
C ALA A 49 2.83 -4.31 -8.79
N ALA A 50 3.47 -4.63 -7.67
CA ALA A 50 3.34 -3.89 -6.42
C ALA A 50 4.15 -2.58 -6.38
N GLY A 51 5.02 -2.34 -7.36
CA GLY A 51 5.80 -1.11 -7.48
C GLY A 51 6.77 -0.87 -6.33
N CYS A 52 7.30 -1.93 -5.70
CA CYS A 52 8.17 -1.80 -4.52
C CYS A 52 9.37 -0.88 -4.78
N ALA A 53 10.02 -1.05 -5.93
CA ALA A 53 11.17 -0.22 -6.33
C ALA A 53 10.80 1.25 -6.46
N SER A 54 9.60 1.58 -6.94
CA SER A 54 9.17 2.97 -7.18
C SER A 54 9.29 3.87 -5.94
N CYS A 55 9.13 3.29 -4.74
CA CYS A 55 9.25 4.00 -3.47
C CYS A 55 10.56 3.71 -2.73
N HIS A 56 11.13 2.52 -2.92
CA HIS A 56 12.23 2.03 -2.10
C HIS A 56 13.61 2.06 -2.78
N HIS A 57 13.70 2.39 -4.08
CA HIS A 57 14.99 2.50 -4.75
C HIS A 57 15.84 3.66 -4.18
N ALA A 58 17.15 3.54 -4.33
CA ALA A 58 18.08 4.59 -3.94
C ALA A 58 17.86 5.85 -4.78
N LYS A 59 17.66 7.01 -4.15
CA LYS A 59 17.43 8.28 -4.85
C LYS A 59 18.60 8.62 -5.80
N GLY A 60 18.31 8.70 -7.08
CA GLY A 60 19.31 9.04 -8.12
C GLY A 60 20.22 7.88 -8.52
N ALA A 61 19.98 6.65 -8.06
CA ALA A 61 20.68 5.47 -8.56
C ALA A 61 20.18 5.09 -9.96
N GLU A 62 21.08 4.62 -10.79
CA GLU A 62 20.73 4.01 -12.09
C GLU A 62 20.03 2.66 -11.89
N ASP A 63 20.49 1.90 -10.87
CA ASP A 63 19.88 0.63 -10.50
C ASP A 63 18.71 0.86 -9.55
N LYS A 64 17.49 0.68 -10.06
CA LYS A 64 16.25 0.77 -9.28
C LYS A 64 16.02 -0.42 -8.34
N LEU A 65 16.78 -1.51 -8.47
CA LEU A 65 16.69 -2.68 -7.60
C LEU A 65 17.54 -2.53 -6.32
N LEU A 66 18.36 -1.47 -6.22
CA LEU A 66 19.06 -1.14 -4.98
C LEU A 66 18.09 -0.44 -4.00
N LEU A 67 17.48 -1.21 -3.10
CA LEU A 67 16.33 -0.79 -2.28
C LEU A 67 16.72 -0.11 -0.96
N THR A 68 17.53 0.95 -1.02
CA THR A 68 18.01 1.68 0.17
C THR A 68 16.94 2.54 0.84
N GLY A 69 15.83 2.81 0.16
CA GLY A 69 14.80 3.74 0.62
C GLY A 69 15.21 5.21 0.53
N GLY A 70 14.55 6.03 1.34
CA GLY A 70 14.84 7.47 1.46
C GLY A 70 13.88 8.38 0.72
N MET A 71 12.95 7.87 -0.08
CA MET A 71 11.88 8.67 -0.68
C MET A 71 11.02 9.32 0.40
N GLU A 72 10.68 10.59 0.18
CA GLU A 72 9.91 11.42 1.11
C GLU A 72 8.44 11.48 0.72
N PHE A 73 7.56 11.27 1.71
CA PHE A 73 6.11 11.44 1.58
C PHE A 73 5.65 12.51 2.55
N VAL A 74 5.49 13.73 2.06
CA VAL A 74 5.03 14.87 2.85
C VAL A 74 3.52 14.83 2.98
N SER A 75 3.01 15.03 4.19
CA SER A 75 1.57 15.04 4.49
C SER A 75 1.25 16.00 5.64
N ASP A 76 -0.04 16.21 5.90
CA ASP A 76 -0.52 16.99 7.05
C ASP A 76 -0.18 16.36 8.40
N PHE A 77 0.20 15.08 8.42
CA PHE A 77 0.56 14.32 9.62
C PHE A 77 2.07 14.35 9.92
N GLY A 78 2.88 14.80 8.98
CA GLY A 78 4.33 14.80 9.02
C GLY A 78 4.96 14.24 7.76
N THR A 79 6.28 14.07 7.77
CA THR A 79 7.02 13.50 6.65
C THR A 79 7.39 12.05 6.94
N PHE A 80 6.95 11.15 6.06
CA PHE A 80 7.30 9.74 6.10
C PHE A 80 8.44 9.47 5.12
N TYR A 81 9.26 8.46 5.41
CA TYR A 81 10.37 8.07 4.56
C TYR A 81 10.27 6.58 4.24
N ALA A 82 10.38 6.20 2.96
CA ALA A 82 10.52 4.81 2.59
C ALA A 82 11.76 4.21 3.27
N PRO A 83 11.65 3.08 4.00
CA PRO A 83 12.80 2.45 4.64
C PRO A 83 13.64 1.67 3.62
N ASN A 84 14.85 1.29 4.04
CA ASN A 84 15.65 0.27 3.38
C ASN A 84 14.93 -1.08 3.51
N ILE A 85 14.58 -1.70 2.38
CA ILE A 85 13.98 -3.04 2.31
C ILE A 85 14.86 -4.02 1.53
N SER A 86 16.15 -3.71 1.36
CA SER A 86 17.12 -4.65 0.79
C SER A 86 17.31 -5.87 1.69
N PRO A 87 17.87 -6.98 1.18
CA PRO A 87 18.14 -8.18 2.00
C PRO A 87 19.37 -8.04 2.92
N HIS A 88 19.72 -6.81 3.32
CA HIS A 88 20.75 -6.62 4.34
C HIS A 88 20.22 -7.03 5.72
N PRO A 89 20.96 -7.84 6.51
CA PRO A 89 20.44 -8.44 7.74
C PRO A 89 20.12 -7.43 8.85
N GLU A 90 20.81 -6.29 8.91
CA GLU A 90 20.65 -5.28 9.97
C GLU A 90 20.00 -4.00 9.47
N ALA A 91 20.42 -3.47 8.32
CA ALA A 91 19.90 -2.20 7.80
C ALA A 91 18.63 -2.36 6.97
N GLY A 92 18.39 -3.54 6.41
CA GLY A 92 17.23 -3.90 5.61
C GLY A 92 16.35 -4.96 6.28
N ILE A 93 15.76 -5.84 5.47
CA ILE A 93 14.82 -6.88 5.93
C ILE A 93 15.40 -8.29 5.85
N GLY A 94 16.68 -8.48 5.49
CA GLY A 94 17.31 -9.79 5.31
C GLY A 94 17.42 -10.62 6.59
N GLY A 95 17.35 -9.99 7.77
CA GLY A 95 17.31 -10.65 9.07
C GLY A 95 15.91 -11.08 9.54
N TRP A 96 14.85 -10.78 8.76
CA TRP A 96 13.48 -11.10 9.14
C TRP A 96 13.13 -12.56 8.83
N SER A 97 12.16 -13.09 9.54
CA SER A 97 11.46 -14.30 9.12
C SER A 97 10.43 -13.97 8.03
N PHE A 98 9.99 -14.99 7.28
CA PHE A 98 8.87 -14.81 6.35
C PHE A 98 7.59 -14.34 7.07
N GLU A 99 7.35 -14.80 8.29
CA GLU A 99 6.21 -14.36 9.10
C GLU A 99 6.32 -12.86 9.44
N ASP A 100 7.50 -12.34 9.78
CA ASP A 100 7.72 -10.91 10.03
C ASP A 100 7.42 -10.09 8.77
N PHE A 101 7.91 -10.55 7.62
CA PHE A 101 7.61 -9.93 6.33
C PHE A 101 6.12 -9.93 6.02
N ALA A 102 5.45 -11.07 6.18
CA ALA A 102 4.01 -11.20 5.97
C ALA A 102 3.20 -10.26 6.88
N ASN A 103 3.58 -10.16 8.16
CA ASN A 103 2.96 -9.22 9.11
C ASN A 103 3.21 -7.76 8.73
N ALA A 104 4.41 -7.42 8.26
CA ALA A 104 4.73 -6.07 7.81
C ALA A 104 3.88 -5.69 6.60
N VAL A 105 3.85 -6.54 5.57
CA VAL A 105 3.16 -6.25 4.30
C VAL A 105 1.64 -6.26 4.47
N THR A 106 1.06 -7.26 5.15
CA THR A 106 -0.39 -7.44 5.17
C THR A 106 -1.08 -6.88 6.40
N ARG A 107 -0.35 -6.65 7.50
CA ARG A 107 -0.92 -6.12 8.75
C ARG A 107 -0.30 -4.80 9.19
N GLY A 108 0.76 -4.36 8.52
CA GLY A 108 1.49 -3.14 8.88
C GLY A 108 2.04 -3.23 10.30
N VAL A 109 2.62 -4.37 10.69
CA VAL A 109 3.18 -4.62 12.02
C VAL A 109 4.64 -5.02 11.88
N SER A 110 5.53 -4.33 12.60
CA SER A 110 6.95 -4.64 12.60
C SER A 110 7.28 -5.94 13.37
N PRO A 111 8.50 -6.50 13.20
CA PRO A 111 8.95 -7.64 14.01
C PRO A 111 8.83 -7.41 15.53
N GLU A 112 9.06 -6.16 15.98
CA GLU A 112 8.95 -5.75 17.39
C GLU A 112 7.50 -5.53 17.85
N GLY A 113 6.50 -5.70 16.95
CA GLY A 113 5.10 -5.51 17.27
C GLY A 113 4.64 -4.04 17.26
N GLN A 114 5.34 -3.16 16.57
CA GLN A 114 4.89 -1.78 16.39
C GLN A 114 4.03 -1.65 15.13
N HIS A 115 3.03 -0.78 15.15
CA HIS A 115 2.29 -0.45 13.94
C HIS A 115 3.14 0.39 12.98
N TYR A 116 3.13 0.07 11.70
CA TYR A 116 3.57 0.97 10.65
C TYR A 116 2.50 2.02 10.35
N TYR A 117 2.92 3.21 9.91
CA TYR A 117 2.00 4.24 9.43
C TYR A 117 1.37 3.83 8.09
N PRO A 118 0.13 4.27 7.81
CA PRO A 118 -0.57 3.94 6.55
C PRO A 118 -0.03 4.72 5.33
N ALA A 119 1.13 5.34 5.43
CA ALA A 119 1.95 5.74 4.29
C ALA A 119 2.55 4.50 3.58
N PHE A 120 2.67 3.39 4.28
CA PHE A 120 2.90 2.07 3.71
C PHE A 120 1.53 1.45 3.37
N PRO A 121 1.24 1.04 2.10
CA PRO A 121 -0.09 0.68 1.65
C PRO A 121 -0.53 -0.74 2.09
N TYR A 122 -0.26 -1.12 3.34
CA TYR A 122 -0.68 -2.43 3.88
C TYR A 122 -2.20 -2.61 3.88
N THR A 123 -2.98 -1.54 3.82
CA THR A 123 -4.43 -1.58 3.68
C THR A 123 -4.87 -2.13 2.33
N ALA A 124 -4.07 -1.99 1.30
CA ALA A 124 -4.25 -2.66 0.02
C ALA A 124 -3.69 -4.09 0.08
N TYR A 125 -2.47 -4.24 0.58
CA TYR A 125 -1.75 -5.51 0.62
C TYR A 125 -2.34 -6.55 1.57
N THR A 126 -3.24 -6.17 2.49
CA THR A 126 -3.95 -7.13 3.35
C THR A 126 -4.70 -8.20 2.56
N LYS A 127 -5.05 -7.92 1.28
CA LYS A 127 -5.71 -8.80 0.33
C LYS A 127 -4.74 -9.61 -0.55
N MET A 128 -3.41 -9.46 -0.34
CA MET A 128 -2.41 -10.20 -1.12
C MET A 128 -2.56 -11.70 -0.92
N GLN A 129 -2.50 -12.45 -2.03
CA GLN A 129 -2.55 -13.90 -1.99
C GLN A 129 -1.32 -14.47 -1.28
N ASP A 130 -1.50 -15.55 -0.51
CA ASP A 130 -0.42 -16.12 0.30
C ASP A 130 0.75 -16.61 -0.54
N GLN A 131 0.47 -17.18 -1.72
CA GLN A 131 1.51 -17.63 -2.64
C GLN A 131 2.29 -16.43 -3.20
N ASP A 132 1.61 -15.34 -3.60
CA ASP A 132 2.27 -14.14 -4.10
C ASP A 132 3.17 -13.49 -3.03
N LEU A 133 2.73 -13.52 -1.77
CA LEU A 133 3.51 -13.03 -0.64
C LEU A 133 4.78 -13.87 -0.43
N SER A 134 4.66 -15.20 -0.56
CA SER A 134 5.79 -16.13 -0.47
C SER A 134 6.76 -15.96 -1.64
N ASP A 135 6.24 -15.79 -2.84
CA ASP A 135 7.03 -15.57 -4.06
C ASP A 135 7.77 -14.22 -4.00
N LEU A 136 7.06 -13.16 -3.58
CA LEU A 136 7.66 -11.83 -3.36
C LEU A 136 8.81 -11.88 -2.36
N TRP A 137 8.62 -12.56 -1.22
CA TRP A 137 9.69 -12.74 -0.24
C TRP A 137 10.89 -13.46 -0.83
N ALA A 138 10.67 -14.54 -1.58
CA ALA A 138 11.74 -15.29 -2.24
C ALA A 138 12.53 -14.41 -3.21
N TYR A 139 11.83 -13.57 -4.01
CA TYR A 139 12.50 -12.64 -4.93
C TYR A 139 13.31 -11.57 -4.18
N MET A 140 12.75 -10.94 -3.17
CA MET A 140 13.43 -9.88 -2.42
C MET A 140 14.73 -10.35 -1.76
N GLN A 141 14.83 -11.64 -1.39
CA GLN A 141 16.07 -12.22 -0.86
C GLN A 141 17.17 -12.39 -1.92
N THR A 142 16.86 -12.27 -3.22
CA THR A 142 17.85 -12.34 -4.31
C THR A 142 18.47 -11.01 -4.68
N LEU A 143 17.92 -9.90 -4.16
CA LEU A 143 18.36 -8.55 -4.50
C LEU A 143 19.68 -8.17 -3.81
N GLU A 144 20.29 -7.08 -4.27
CA GLU A 144 21.55 -6.58 -3.72
C GLU A 144 21.32 -6.01 -2.29
N PRO A 145 22.07 -6.46 -1.27
CA PRO A 145 21.97 -5.91 0.07
C PRO A 145 22.61 -4.52 0.16
N SER A 146 22.03 -3.63 0.95
CA SER A 146 22.55 -2.29 1.21
C SER A 146 22.63 -2.03 2.72
N ASP A 147 23.74 -1.51 3.18
CA ASP A 147 24.00 -1.15 4.58
C ASP A 147 23.49 0.26 4.95
N VAL A 148 22.83 0.96 4.04
CA VAL A 148 22.27 2.29 4.28
C VAL A 148 21.17 2.21 5.32
N ALA A 149 21.35 2.94 6.44
CA ALA A 149 20.35 2.99 7.50
C ALA A 149 19.07 3.73 7.06
N SER A 150 17.93 3.18 7.43
CA SER A 150 16.63 3.81 7.19
C SER A 150 16.52 5.15 7.91
N LYS A 151 16.01 6.18 7.22
CA LYS A 151 15.74 7.49 7.81
C LYS A 151 14.50 7.41 8.70
N PRO A 152 14.55 7.92 9.95
CA PRO A 152 13.37 7.97 10.81
C PRO A 152 12.33 8.95 10.25
N HIS A 153 11.05 8.64 10.45
CA HIS A 153 9.97 9.55 10.08
C HIS A 153 9.99 10.82 10.92
N ASP A 154 9.65 11.95 10.30
CA ASP A 154 9.47 13.25 10.98
C ASP A 154 7.97 13.49 11.22
N VAL A 155 7.47 12.93 12.32
CA VAL A 155 6.05 12.95 12.71
C VAL A 155 5.92 13.50 14.12
N GLY A 156 5.22 14.65 14.23
CA GLY A 156 5.01 15.34 15.49
C GLY A 156 3.88 14.78 16.36
N PHE A 157 3.82 15.25 17.61
CA PHE A 157 2.67 14.96 18.51
C PHE A 157 1.38 15.58 17.94
N PRO A 158 0.23 14.85 18.01
CA PRO A 158 0.01 13.53 18.65
C PRO A 158 0.24 12.31 17.73
N PHE A 159 0.59 12.50 16.46
CA PHE A 159 0.67 11.45 15.45
C PHE A 159 1.86 10.51 15.64
N ASN A 160 2.89 10.93 16.40
CA ASN A 160 4.02 10.09 16.78
C ASN A 160 3.68 9.01 17.84
N ILE A 161 2.46 9.00 18.38
CA ILE A 161 1.98 7.91 19.25
C ILE A 161 1.64 6.71 18.39
N ARG A 162 2.61 5.85 18.08
CA ARG A 162 2.46 4.67 17.21
C ARG A 162 1.26 3.78 17.56
N ARG A 163 0.94 3.66 18.84
CA ARG A 163 -0.20 2.86 19.33
C ARG A 163 -1.54 3.36 18.80
N SER A 164 -1.68 4.67 18.54
CA SER A 164 -2.92 5.25 18.01
C SER A 164 -3.25 4.74 16.61
N VAL A 165 -2.24 4.29 15.83
CA VAL A 165 -2.44 3.68 14.51
C VAL A 165 -3.25 2.38 14.62
N GLY A 166 -3.18 1.65 15.74
CA GLY A 166 -4.05 0.49 15.98
C GLY A 166 -5.53 0.87 16.01
N GLY A 167 -5.88 2.00 16.64
CA GLY A 167 -7.24 2.55 16.59
C GLY A 167 -7.67 2.98 15.19
N TRP A 168 -6.76 3.59 14.43
CA TRP A 168 -6.98 3.92 13.03
C TRP A 168 -7.27 2.66 12.19
N LYS A 169 -6.48 1.60 12.36
CA LYS A 169 -6.70 0.31 11.69
C LYS A 169 -8.05 -0.30 12.04
N PHE A 170 -8.44 -0.25 13.30
CA PHE A 170 -9.75 -0.74 13.75
C PHE A 170 -10.92 -0.05 13.03
N LEU A 171 -10.77 1.23 12.69
CA LEU A 171 -11.81 2.02 12.02
C LEU A 171 -11.80 1.88 10.49
N PHE A 172 -10.64 1.67 9.87
CA PHE A 172 -10.47 1.89 8.42
C PHE A 172 -9.81 0.73 7.67
N MET A 173 -9.22 -0.24 8.35
CA MET A 173 -8.62 -1.40 7.68
C MET A 173 -9.66 -2.49 7.49
N SER A 174 -9.80 -2.97 6.25
CA SER A 174 -10.65 -4.10 5.89
C SER A 174 -9.90 -5.05 4.97
N ASP A 175 -10.19 -6.34 5.10
CA ASP A 175 -9.69 -7.37 4.19
C ASP A 175 -10.62 -7.52 2.96
N ASP A 176 -11.74 -6.75 2.91
CA ASP A 176 -12.70 -6.80 1.82
C ASP A 176 -12.24 -5.94 0.62
N TYR A 177 -12.61 -6.38 -0.57
CA TYR A 177 -12.52 -5.55 -1.76
C TYR A 177 -13.61 -4.49 -1.79
N VAL A 178 -13.34 -3.35 -2.43
CA VAL A 178 -14.33 -2.27 -2.61
C VAL A 178 -15.30 -2.60 -3.74
N MET A 179 -14.78 -3.19 -4.83
CA MET A 179 -15.61 -3.58 -5.97
C MET A 179 -15.85 -5.09 -5.99
N GLU A 180 -17.04 -5.49 -6.42
CA GLU A 180 -17.26 -6.89 -6.77
C GLU A 180 -16.48 -7.25 -8.04
N ALA A 181 -15.92 -8.47 -8.09
CA ALA A 181 -15.06 -8.88 -9.19
C ALA A 181 -15.82 -9.02 -10.52
N ALA A 182 -17.12 -9.34 -10.44
CA ALA A 182 -17.87 -9.87 -11.57
C ALA A 182 -17.01 -10.96 -12.28
N ASP A 183 -16.65 -10.73 -13.55
CA ASP A 183 -15.84 -11.67 -14.32
C ASP A 183 -14.36 -11.20 -14.45
N ASN A 184 -13.90 -10.26 -13.60
CA ASN A 184 -12.55 -9.68 -13.69
C ASN A 184 -11.80 -9.68 -12.33
N GLU A 185 -11.59 -10.87 -11.76
CA GLU A 185 -10.85 -11.03 -10.50
C GLU A 185 -9.40 -10.54 -10.62
N ARG A 186 -8.74 -10.76 -11.77
CA ARG A 186 -7.35 -10.34 -11.98
C ARG A 186 -7.21 -8.83 -11.96
N GLY A 187 -8.09 -8.12 -12.67
CA GLY A 187 -8.07 -6.64 -12.68
C GLY A 187 -8.34 -6.07 -11.29
N ARG A 188 -9.33 -6.61 -10.56
CA ARG A 188 -9.61 -6.22 -9.18
C ARG A 188 -8.38 -6.43 -8.28
N TYR A 189 -7.74 -7.60 -8.36
CA TYR A 189 -6.55 -7.92 -7.57
C TYR A 189 -5.38 -6.98 -7.87
N LEU A 190 -5.13 -6.69 -9.14
CA LEU A 190 -4.09 -5.74 -9.53
C LEU A 190 -4.40 -4.34 -9.01
N VAL A 191 -5.60 -3.82 -9.23
CA VAL A 191 -5.96 -2.43 -8.90
C VAL A 191 -6.10 -2.19 -7.41
N GLU A 192 -6.79 -3.09 -6.69
CA GLU A 192 -7.10 -2.90 -5.27
C GLU A 192 -6.05 -3.49 -4.32
N THR A 193 -5.14 -4.32 -4.82
CA THR A 193 -4.11 -4.96 -4.00
C THR A 193 -2.72 -4.59 -4.46
N LEU A 194 -2.21 -5.20 -5.56
CA LEU A 194 -0.80 -5.08 -5.91
C LEU A 194 -0.42 -3.65 -6.28
N ALA A 195 -1.04 -3.08 -7.31
CA ALA A 195 -0.74 -1.73 -7.77
C ALA A 195 -1.39 -0.62 -6.93
N HIS A 196 -2.28 -0.97 -6.00
CA HIS A 196 -2.92 -0.06 -5.02
C HIS A 196 -3.29 1.32 -5.58
N CYS A 197 -3.85 1.35 -6.79
CA CYS A 197 -4.15 2.56 -7.55
C CYS A 197 -4.98 3.58 -6.75
N ALA A 198 -5.84 3.08 -5.86
CA ALA A 198 -6.67 3.89 -4.99
C ALA A 198 -5.88 4.79 -4.02
N GLU A 199 -4.65 4.45 -3.67
CA GLU A 199 -3.83 5.26 -2.77
C GLU A 199 -3.58 6.67 -3.32
N CYS A 200 -3.55 6.80 -4.65
CA CYS A 200 -3.45 8.08 -5.35
C CYS A 200 -4.79 8.56 -5.92
N HIS A 201 -5.59 7.65 -6.49
CA HIS A 201 -6.79 8.03 -7.25
C HIS A 201 -8.08 8.11 -6.42
N THR A 202 -8.03 7.86 -5.10
CA THR A 202 -9.17 8.02 -4.19
C THR A 202 -8.89 9.12 -3.17
N PRO A 203 -9.84 10.04 -2.92
CA PRO A 203 -9.63 11.09 -1.94
C PRO A 203 -9.61 10.51 -0.52
N ARG A 204 -9.02 11.25 0.41
CA ARG A 204 -8.91 10.84 1.81
C ARG A 204 -9.82 11.65 2.71
N ASN A 205 -10.26 11.04 3.78
CA ASN A 205 -10.97 11.73 4.87
C ASN A 205 -9.96 12.49 5.77
N PRO A 206 -10.43 13.34 6.71
CA PRO A 206 -9.54 14.11 7.58
C PRO A 206 -8.62 13.27 8.49
N LEU A 207 -8.85 11.96 8.63
CA LEU A 207 -7.98 11.03 9.34
C LEU A 207 -7.00 10.30 8.42
N GLY A 208 -6.93 10.68 7.14
CA GLY A 208 -6.01 10.12 6.17
C GLY A 208 -6.43 8.78 5.56
N ALA A 209 -7.59 8.23 5.92
CA ALA A 209 -8.10 7.01 5.32
C ALA A 209 -8.78 7.29 3.97
N LEU A 210 -8.75 6.31 3.06
CA LEU A 210 -9.43 6.41 1.77
C LEU A 210 -10.95 6.57 1.95
N ASP A 211 -11.54 7.47 1.22
CA ASP A 211 -12.99 7.67 1.16
C ASP A 211 -13.58 6.72 0.10
N THR A 212 -13.94 5.52 0.54
CA THR A 212 -14.47 4.47 -0.35
C THR A 212 -15.82 4.82 -0.99
N ALA A 213 -16.54 5.81 -0.45
CA ALA A 213 -17.75 6.32 -1.09
C ALA A 213 -17.43 7.12 -2.37
N ARG A 214 -16.20 7.59 -2.52
CA ARG A 214 -15.68 8.27 -3.71
C ARG A 214 -14.53 7.50 -4.33
N TRP A 215 -14.68 6.18 -4.40
CA TRP A 215 -13.66 5.27 -4.91
C TRP A 215 -13.21 5.66 -6.31
N MET A 216 -11.89 5.79 -6.51
CA MET A 216 -11.26 6.23 -7.76
C MET A 216 -11.74 7.61 -8.27
N GLY A 217 -12.28 8.44 -7.38
CA GLY A 217 -12.85 9.76 -7.68
C GLY A 217 -11.85 10.90 -7.83
N GLY A 218 -10.56 10.59 -7.88
CA GLY A 218 -9.48 11.57 -7.93
C GLY A 218 -9.17 12.20 -6.57
N ALA A 219 -8.01 12.82 -6.45
CA ALA A 219 -7.55 13.42 -5.19
C ALA A 219 -6.66 14.65 -5.44
N PRO A 220 -6.48 15.55 -4.45
CA PRO A 220 -5.40 16.53 -4.50
C PRO A 220 -4.05 15.83 -4.63
N ASN A 221 -3.14 16.42 -5.42
CA ASN A 221 -1.79 15.87 -5.56
C ASN A 221 -0.99 16.11 -4.25
N PRO A 222 -0.58 15.06 -3.52
CA PRO A 222 0.16 15.21 -2.28
C PRO A 222 1.59 15.76 -2.47
N SER A 223 2.14 15.62 -3.68
CA SER A 223 3.50 16.02 -4.01
C SER A 223 3.61 17.44 -4.56
N GLY A 224 2.53 18.23 -4.58
CA GLY A 224 2.57 19.58 -5.12
C GLY A 224 1.21 20.14 -5.52
N SER A 225 1.20 20.99 -6.55
CA SER A 225 -0.02 21.59 -7.09
C SER A 225 -0.72 20.64 -8.06
N GLY A 226 -2.03 20.82 -8.21
CA GLY A 226 -2.86 20.04 -9.14
C GLY A 226 -3.63 18.92 -8.47
N THR A 227 -4.25 18.08 -9.31
CA THR A 227 -5.09 16.97 -8.90
C THR A 227 -4.69 15.70 -9.62
N ILE A 228 -4.74 14.58 -8.89
CA ILE A 228 -4.70 13.25 -9.48
C ILE A 228 -6.09 12.98 -10.07
N PRO A 229 -6.20 12.58 -11.35
CA PRO A 229 -7.49 12.46 -12.01
C PRO A 229 -8.36 11.37 -11.42
N ALA A 230 -9.67 11.54 -11.54
CA ALA A 230 -10.64 10.47 -11.33
C ALA A 230 -10.54 9.46 -12.49
N LEU A 231 -10.74 8.17 -12.16
CA LEU A 231 -10.71 7.06 -13.12
C LEU A 231 -12.12 6.55 -13.46
N THR A 232 -13.16 7.13 -12.88
CA THR A 232 -14.53 6.71 -13.12
C THR A 232 -15.01 7.06 -14.53
N PRO A 233 -15.91 6.27 -15.15
CA PRO A 233 -16.30 6.42 -16.54
C PRO A 233 -16.95 7.77 -16.89
N ASP A 234 -17.51 8.48 -15.91
CA ASP A 234 -18.09 9.82 -16.07
C ASP A 234 -17.02 10.93 -16.07
N LYS A 235 -15.79 10.63 -15.70
CA LYS A 235 -14.65 11.57 -15.65
C LYS A 235 -13.52 11.18 -16.60
N LEU A 236 -13.39 9.90 -16.93
CA LEU A 236 -12.39 9.37 -17.87
C LEU A 236 -13.10 8.70 -19.04
N ASP A 237 -13.19 9.40 -20.16
CA ASP A 237 -13.87 8.97 -21.38
C ASP A 237 -13.04 8.05 -22.29
N TRP A 238 -11.84 7.67 -21.84
CA TRP A 238 -10.95 6.75 -22.57
C TRP A 238 -11.58 5.37 -22.75
N SER A 239 -11.33 4.74 -23.89
CA SER A 239 -11.66 3.34 -24.09
C SER A 239 -10.79 2.42 -23.24
N ALA A 240 -11.19 1.15 -23.07
CA ALA A 240 -10.32 0.16 -22.39
C ALA A 240 -8.97 0.00 -23.12
N ALA A 241 -8.98 0.07 -24.45
CA ALA A 241 -7.74 0.01 -25.24
C ALA A 241 -6.82 1.22 -24.98
N ASP A 242 -7.39 2.43 -24.83
CA ASP A 242 -6.61 3.63 -24.50
C ASP A 242 -5.97 3.52 -23.10
N VAL A 243 -6.71 2.99 -22.12
CA VAL A 243 -6.17 2.77 -20.76
C VAL A 243 -5.03 1.75 -20.79
N ALA A 244 -5.22 0.62 -21.48
CA ALA A 244 -4.18 -0.41 -21.61
C ALA A 244 -2.94 0.13 -22.35
N TYR A 245 -3.15 0.88 -23.42
CA TYR A 245 -2.06 1.53 -24.16
C TYR A 245 -1.33 2.59 -23.31
N TYR A 246 -2.04 3.39 -22.52
CA TYR A 246 -1.43 4.35 -21.60
C TYR A 246 -0.56 3.65 -20.55
N LEU A 247 -1.02 2.54 -19.98
CA LEU A 247 -0.24 1.76 -19.02
C LEU A 247 0.99 1.08 -19.64
N GLU A 248 1.03 0.89 -20.96
CA GLU A 248 2.18 0.37 -21.68
C GLU A 248 3.16 1.46 -22.10
N SER A 249 2.65 2.54 -22.69
CA SER A 249 3.45 3.52 -23.43
C SER A 249 3.68 4.83 -22.67
N GLY A 250 2.82 5.15 -21.69
CA GLY A 250 2.78 6.43 -20.99
C GLY A 250 2.19 7.58 -21.80
N PHE A 251 1.61 7.30 -22.99
CA PHE A 251 0.98 8.34 -23.81
C PHE A 251 -0.54 8.32 -23.68
N THR A 252 -1.12 9.50 -23.47
CA THR A 252 -2.57 9.70 -23.50
C THR A 252 -3.10 9.55 -24.94
N PRO A 253 -4.43 9.42 -25.17
CA PRO A 253 -5.02 9.45 -26.51
C PRO A 253 -4.74 10.74 -27.30
N THR A 254 -4.37 11.83 -26.60
CA THR A 254 -3.95 13.10 -27.22
C THR A 254 -2.44 13.24 -27.36
N PHE A 255 -1.70 12.17 -27.10
CA PHE A 255 -0.23 12.11 -27.16
C PHE A 255 0.50 12.99 -26.14
N ASP A 256 -0.16 13.35 -25.03
CA ASP A 256 0.53 13.91 -23.89
C ASP A 256 1.26 12.79 -23.13
N ALA A 257 2.47 13.09 -22.62
CA ALA A 257 3.27 12.13 -21.89
C ALA A 257 2.87 12.06 -20.40
N VAL A 258 2.97 10.86 -19.84
CA VAL A 258 2.84 10.63 -18.39
C VAL A 258 3.87 11.46 -17.61
N GLY A 259 3.50 11.91 -16.41
CA GLY A 259 4.40 12.66 -15.54
C GLY A 259 4.23 12.29 -14.06
N GLY A 260 5.14 12.82 -13.22
CA GLY A 260 5.12 12.58 -11.77
C GLY A 260 5.26 11.10 -11.41
N HIS A 261 4.66 10.70 -10.28
CA HIS A 261 4.73 9.33 -9.80
C HIS A 261 4.05 8.30 -10.73
N MET A 262 3.12 8.74 -11.59
CA MET A 262 2.46 7.84 -12.53
C MET A 262 3.44 7.29 -13.59
N ALA A 263 4.57 7.98 -13.85
CA ALA A 263 5.61 7.49 -14.75
C ALA A 263 6.23 6.18 -14.26
N GLU A 264 6.48 6.05 -12.96
CA GLU A 264 6.97 4.81 -12.34
C GLU A 264 5.93 3.68 -12.45
N VAL A 265 4.64 4.00 -12.29
CA VAL A 265 3.55 3.02 -12.45
C VAL A 265 3.50 2.51 -13.88
N VAL A 266 3.59 3.39 -14.86
CA VAL A 266 3.62 3.02 -16.30
C VAL A 266 4.83 2.16 -16.60
N GLU A 267 6.01 2.51 -16.12
CA GLU A 267 7.23 1.71 -16.31
C GLU A 267 7.06 0.28 -15.78
N ASN A 268 6.47 0.14 -14.59
CA ASN A 268 6.17 -1.16 -14.00
C ASN A 268 5.16 -1.94 -14.87
N PHE A 269 4.05 -1.30 -15.28
CA PHE A 269 3.03 -1.96 -16.08
C PHE A 269 3.50 -2.30 -17.50
N ALA A 270 4.41 -1.52 -18.08
CA ALA A 270 5.02 -1.84 -19.35
C ALA A 270 5.82 -3.16 -19.32
N ALA A 271 6.40 -3.49 -18.15
CA ALA A 271 7.14 -4.73 -17.92
C ALA A 271 6.23 -5.95 -17.63
N LEU A 272 4.95 -5.73 -17.32
CA LEU A 272 3.99 -6.80 -17.05
C LEU A 272 3.37 -7.35 -18.34
N PRO A 273 2.75 -8.55 -18.32
CA PRO A 273 2.00 -9.08 -19.45
C PRO A 273 0.89 -8.14 -19.94
N ALA A 274 0.59 -8.18 -21.24
CA ALA A 274 -0.47 -7.34 -21.83
C ALA A 274 -1.84 -7.62 -21.18
N GLU A 275 -2.10 -8.87 -20.85
CA GLU A 275 -3.34 -9.33 -20.20
C GLU A 275 -3.58 -8.65 -18.85
N ASP A 276 -2.52 -8.30 -18.11
CA ASP A 276 -2.61 -7.59 -16.85
C ASP A 276 -3.05 -6.13 -17.07
N ARG A 277 -2.53 -5.45 -18.10
CA ARG A 277 -2.95 -4.10 -18.49
C ARG A 277 -4.41 -4.08 -18.97
N GLU A 278 -4.81 -5.08 -19.75
CA GLU A 278 -6.18 -5.26 -20.22
C GLU A 278 -7.14 -5.53 -19.06
N ALA A 279 -6.74 -6.35 -18.09
CA ALA A 279 -7.51 -6.62 -16.89
C ALA A 279 -7.71 -5.36 -16.03
N VAL A 280 -6.67 -4.54 -15.85
CA VAL A 280 -6.77 -3.24 -15.17
C VAL A 280 -7.69 -2.30 -15.93
N ALA A 281 -7.56 -2.21 -17.25
CA ALA A 281 -8.42 -1.38 -18.09
C ALA A 281 -9.91 -1.79 -17.99
N ALA A 282 -10.19 -3.09 -18.01
CA ALA A 282 -11.53 -3.62 -17.82
C ALA A 282 -12.10 -3.29 -16.43
N TYR A 283 -11.28 -3.37 -15.37
CA TYR A 283 -11.69 -2.95 -14.02
C TYR A 283 -12.05 -1.47 -13.98
N ILE A 284 -11.22 -0.58 -14.55
CA ILE A 284 -11.45 0.86 -14.58
C ILE A 284 -12.76 1.18 -15.33
N LYS A 285 -13.03 0.49 -16.43
CA LYS A 285 -14.28 0.69 -17.19
C LYS A 285 -15.53 0.15 -16.50
N ALA A 286 -15.38 -0.75 -15.53
CA ALA A 286 -16.47 -1.29 -14.72
C ALA A 286 -16.76 -0.45 -13.45
N LEU A 287 -15.95 0.58 -13.14
CA LEU A 287 -16.22 1.47 -12.01
C LEU A 287 -17.59 2.14 -12.14
N PRO A 288 -18.33 2.31 -11.04
CA PRO A 288 -19.56 3.09 -11.05
C PRO A 288 -19.24 4.58 -11.29
N PRO A 289 -20.13 5.32 -11.95
CA PRO A 289 -20.01 6.78 -12.02
C PRO A 289 -20.14 7.37 -10.61
N LEU A 290 -19.39 8.44 -10.34
CA LEU A 290 -19.45 9.10 -9.02
C LEU A 290 -20.78 9.82 -8.74
N GLY A 291 -21.59 10.05 -9.76
CA GLY A 291 -22.74 10.94 -9.68
C GLY A 291 -22.31 12.43 -9.61
N GLU A 292 -23.27 13.32 -9.73
CA GLU A 292 -23.11 14.77 -9.57
C GLU A 292 -23.09 15.16 -8.08
#